data_04fe43293d6c7d12e221c88a310e93a6
#
_entry.id   04fe43293d6c7d12e221c88a310e93a6
#
_cell.length_a   1.000
_cell.length_b   1.000
_cell.length_c   1.000
_cell.angle_alpha   90.00
_cell.angle_beta   90.00
_cell.angle_gamma   90.00
#
_symmetry.space_group_name_H-M   'P 1'
#
loop_
_entity.id
_entity.type
_entity.pdbx_description
1 polymer ?
#
loop_
_entity_poly.entity_id
_entity_poly.type
_entity_poly.pdbx_seq_one_letter_code
_entity_poly.pdbx_strand_id
1 'polypeptide(L)'
;QSQVADKIGFAAAPTEVTPNGSHWLWSWALAIPKSSKSQDAAKKFIEWSTSKQYIELVAKDEGWASVPSGTRVSTYQRPEYKQAAPFSDFVLKAIQSADPTHPTAKPVPYTGIQFVGIPEFQSFGTVVGQSIAGAVAGQMSVDQALAAGNAAADRAVKQAGYQK
;
A
#
# COMPACT_ATOMS: atom_id res chain seq x y z
N GLN A 1 11.25 -2.02 20.98
CA GLN A 1 12.35 -1.83 20.02
C GLN A 1 12.78 -3.21 19.48
N SER A 2 13.05 -3.33 18.18
CA SER A 2 13.46 -4.58 17.55
C SER A 2 14.83 -5.00 18.07
N GLN A 3 14.98 -6.28 18.43
CA GLN A 3 16.27 -6.87 18.83
C GLN A 3 17.11 -7.35 17.63
N VAL A 4 16.60 -7.18 16.42
CA VAL A 4 17.23 -7.65 15.17
C VAL A 4 17.38 -6.55 14.12
N ALA A 5 17.24 -5.29 14.50
CA ALA A 5 17.30 -4.16 13.59
C ALA A 5 18.64 -4.07 12.84
N ASP A 6 19.73 -4.45 13.50
CA ASP A 6 21.09 -4.50 12.97
C ASP A 6 21.36 -5.72 12.05
N LYS A 7 20.42 -6.67 12.01
CA LYS A 7 20.52 -7.92 11.23
C LYS A 7 19.59 -7.95 10.01
N ILE A 8 18.84 -6.86 9.77
CA ILE A 8 17.89 -6.77 8.67
C ILE A 8 18.57 -6.17 7.44
N GLY A 9 18.52 -6.89 6.32
CA GLY A 9 18.86 -6.40 5.00
C GLY A 9 17.60 -6.02 4.20
N PHE A 10 17.74 -5.11 3.24
CA PHE A 10 16.67 -4.67 2.37
C PHE A 10 16.98 -5.03 0.93
N ALA A 11 16.06 -5.67 0.25
CA ALA A 11 16.18 -6.05 -1.15
C ALA A 11 14.86 -5.81 -1.89
N ALA A 12 14.96 -5.51 -3.20
CA ALA A 12 13.78 -5.45 -4.04
C ALA A 12 13.15 -6.84 -4.19
N ALA A 13 11.83 -6.90 -4.38
CA ALA A 13 11.18 -8.15 -4.71
C ALA A 13 11.76 -8.72 -6.02
N PRO A 14 11.89 -10.05 -6.12
CA PRO A 14 12.37 -10.68 -7.35
C PRO A 14 11.50 -10.30 -8.54
N THR A 15 12.14 -10.10 -9.70
CA THR A 15 11.46 -9.82 -10.97
C THR A 15 11.82 -10.92 -11.97
N GLU A 16 10.86 -11.31 -12.80
CA GLU A 16 11.07 -12.26 -13.88
C GLU A 16 10.60 -11.67 -15.19
N VAL A 17 9.29 -11.53 -15.37
CA VAL A 17 8.68 -11.09 -16.64
C VAL A 17 8.30 -9.61 -16.65
N THR A 18 8.23 -8.96 -15.51
CA THR A 18 7.94 -7.53 -15.40
C THR A 18 9.21 -6.76 -15.09
N PRO A 19 9.69 -5.85 -15.95
CA PRO A 19 10.98 -5.15 -15.75
C PRO A 19 11.06 -4.40 -14.42
N ASN A 20 9.95 -3.81 -13.99
CA ASN A 20 9.86 -3.02 -12.77
C ASN A 20 9.34 -3.82 -11.57
N GLY A 21 9.08 -5.12 -11.74
CA GLY A 21 8.52 -5.97 -10.70
C GLY A 21 7.06 -5.64 -10.35
N SER A 22 6.60 -6.27 -9.27
CA SER A 22 5.25 -6.05 -8.73
C SER A 22 5.31 -4.98 -7.65
N HIS A 23 5.47 -3.73 -8.04
CA HIS A 23 5.51 -2.62 -7.10
C HIS A 23 4.12 -2.26 -6.61
N TRP A 24 4.01 -2.16 -5.31
CA TRP A 24 2.81 -1.71 -4.63
C TRP A 24 2.99 -0.27 -4.17
N LEU A 25 2.06 0.60 -4.57
CA LEU A 25 2.03 1.99 -4.14
C LEU A 25 0.74 2.22 -3.33
N TRP A 26 0.89 2.63 -2.09
CA TRP A 26 -0.20 2.95 -1.20
C TRP A 26 -0.08 4.37 -0.66
N SER A 27 -1.22 5.04 -0.51
CA SER A 27 -1.30 6.34 0.14
C SER A 27 -2.59 6.44 0.95
N TRP A 28 -2.46 6.89 2.18
CA TRP A 28 -3.59 7.35 2.97
C TRP A 28 -3.93 8.78 2.58
N ALA A 29 -5.22 9.13 2.60
CA ALA A 29 -5.70 10.47 2.33
C ALA A 29 -6.60 10.98 3.45
N LEU A 30 -6.45 12.25 3.79
CA LEU A 30 -7.38 12.95 4.65
C LEU A 30 -8.45 13.63 3.78
N ALA A 31 -9.73 13.48 4.13
CA ALA A 31 -10.84 14.05 3.40
C ALA A 31 -11.79 14.80 4.33
N ILE A 32 -12.48 15.81 3.79
CA ILE A 32 -13.48 16.56 4.52
C ILE A 32 -14.86 16.22 3.92
N PRO A 33 -15.75 15.58 4.68
CA PRO A 33 -17.10 15.33 4.20
C PRO A 33 -17.83 16.65 3.84
N LYS A 34 -18.56 16.67 2.72
CA LYS A 34 -19.33 17.85 2.29
C LYS A 34 -20.32 18.34 3.36
N SER A 35 -20.83 17.43 4.18
CA SER A 35 -21.76 17.72 5.28
C SER A 35 -21.12 18.32 6.52
N SER A 36 -19.77 18.38 6.59
CA SER A 36 -19.07 18.94 7.75
C SER A 36 -19.45 20.41 7.97
N LYS A 37 -19.72 20.76 9.22
CA LYS A 37 -19.99 22.15 9.65
C LYS A 37 -18.72 22.92 10.02
N SER A 38 -17.56 22.24 10.04
CA SER A 38 -16.26 22.81 10.43
C SER A 38 -15.22 22.68 9.32
N GLN A 39 -15.63 22.94 8.07
CA GLN A 39 -14.77 22.72 6.90
C GLN A 39 -13.46 23.53 6.95
N ASP A 40 -13.53 24.80 7.38
CA ASP A 40 -12.35 25.67 7.44
C ASP A 40 -11.35 25.23 8.52
N ALA A 41 -11.86 24.79 9.67
CA ALA A 41 -11.01 24.22 10.71
C ALA A 41 -10.36 22.91 10.24
N ALA A 42 -11.10 22.05 9.56
CA ALA A 42 -10.62 20.80 8.99
C ALA A 42 -9.54 21.04 7.90
N LYS A 43 -9.71 22.04 7.03
CA LYS A 43 -8.68 22.44 6.06
C LYS A 43 -7.38 22.85 6.75
N LYS A 44 -7.46 23.74 7.73
CA LYS A 44 -6.29 24.18 8.51
C LYS A 44 -5.58 23.01 9.19
N PHE A 45 -6.35 22.07 9.74
CA PHE A 45 -5.80 20.86 10.33
C PHE A 45 -5.08 19.99 9.30
N ILE A 46 -5.67 19.76 8.12
CA ILE A 46 -5.03 18.98 7.06
C ILE A 46 -3.76 19.64 6.57
N GLU A 47 -3.80 20.96 6.30
CA GLU A 47 -2.63 21.72 5.89
C GLU A 47 -1.49 21.60 6.92
N TRP A 48 -1.79 21.73 8.20
CA TRP A 48 -0.81 21.60 9.26
C TRP A 48 -0.31 20.16 9.41
N SER A 49 -1.21 19.17 9.48
CA SER A 49 -0.84 17.76 9.70
C SER A 49 -0.07 17.13 8.54
N THR A 50 -0.11 17.74 7.36
CA THR A 50 0.70 17.33 6.20
C THR A 50 1.90 18.23 5.95
N SER A 51 2.17 19.21 6.83
CA SER A 51 3.26 20.17 6.71
C SER A 51 4.62 19.63 7.16
N LYS A 52 5.69 20.35 6.78
CA LYS A 52 7.04 20.08 7.32
C LYS A 52 7.12 20.31 8.82
N GLN A 53 6.37 21.29 9.34
CA GLN A 53 6.33 21.63 10.76
C GLN A 53 5.76 20.47 11.59
N TYR A 54 4.73 19.79 11.08
CA TYR A 54 4.21 18.59 11.73
C TYR A 54 5.24 17.45 11.75
N ILE A 55 5.95 17.24 10.65
CA ILE A 55 7.02 16.23 10.58
C ILE A 55 8.12 16.54 11.61
N GLU A 56 8.53 17.79 11.74
CA GLU A 56 9.53 18.21 12.73
C GLU A 56 9.04 18.08 14.17
N LEU A 57 7.75 18.34 14.41
CA LEU A 57 7.13 18.12 15.71
C LEU A 57 7.16 16.63 16.10
N VAL A 58 6.72 15.75 15.20
CA VAL A 58 6.76 14.30 15.44
C VAL A 58 8.20 13.82 15.66
N ALA A 59 9.15 14.31 14.86
CA ALA A 59 10.56 13.95 15.02
C ALA A 59 11.12 14.38 16.38
N LYS A 60 10.70 15.55 16.88
CA LYS A 60 11.12 16.07 18.19
C LYS A 60 10.51 15.27 19.35
N ASP A 61 9.24 14.94 19.26
CA ASP A 61 8.49 14.35 20.37
C ASP A 61 8.61 12.83 20.43
N GLU A 62 8.60 12.16 19.26
CA GLU A 62 8.58 10.70 19.11
C GLU A 62 9.85 10.11 18.44
N GLY A 63 10.74 10.97 17.98
CA GLY A 63 11.94 10.59 17.25
C GLY A 63 11.74 10.40 15.75
N TRP A 64 12.84 10.48 14.99
CA TRP A 64 12.84 10.40 13.53
C TRP A 64 12.32 9.06 12.98
N ALA A 65 12.45 7.97 13.71
CA ALA A 65 11.92 6.66 13.29
C ALA A 65 10.37 6.62 13.25
N SER A 66 9.70 7.51 13.97
CA SER A 66 8.23 7.62 14.05
C SER A 66 7.63 8.59 13.03
N VAL A 67 8.48 9.31 12.28
CA VAL A 67 8.04 10.28 11.28
C VAL A 67 7.29 9.57 10.15
N PRO A 68 6.11 10.08 9.71
CA PRO A 68 5.38 9.55 8.57
C PRO A 68 6.24 9.54 7.30
N SER A 69 6.55 8.33 6.81
CA SER A 69 7.29 8.14 5.57
C SER A 69 6.38 8.35 4.35
N GLY A 70 6.95 8.65 3.19
CA GLY A 70 6.23 8.77 1.93
C GLY A 70 5.52 10.09 1.68
N THR A 71 5.34 10.94 2.69
CA THR A 71 4.59 12.20 2.55
C THR A 71 5.37 13.26 1.77
N ARG A 72 6.69 13.34 1.98
CA ARG A 72 7.53 14.39 1.37
C ARG A 72 8.93 13.88 1.07
N VAL A 73 9.41 14.15 -0.14
CA VAL A 73 10.79 13.83 -0.55
C VAL A 73 11.81 14.52 0.37
N SER A 74 11.51 15.72 0.85
CA SER A 74 12.41 16.45 1.76
C SER A 74 12.68 15.72 3.10
N THR A 75 11.78 14.86 3.56
CA THR A 75 12.00 14.01 4.74
C THR A 75 13.13 13.01 4.48
N TYR A 76 13.13 12.38 3.31
CA TYR A 76 14.15 11.41 2.91
C TYR A 76 15.54 12.05 2.69
N GLN A 77 15.60 13.36 2.51
CA GLN A 77 16.87 14.10 2.36
C GLN A 77 17.50 14.49 3.69
N ARG A 78 16.78 14.36 4.81
CA ARG A 78 17.27 14.70 6.16
C ARG A 78 18.29 13.67 6.65
N PRO A 79 19.51 14.11 7.04
CA PRO A 79 20.49 13.18 7.61
C PRO A 79 20.00 12.43 8.84
N GLU A 80 19.25 13.11 9.70
CA GLU A 80 18.69 12.54 10.92
C GLU A 80 17.67 11.42 10.62
N TYR A 81 16.85 11.61 9.57
CA TYR A 81 15.91 10.59 9.13
C TYR A 81 16.65 9.38 8.53
N LYS A 82 17.66 9.60 7.70
CA LYS A 82 18.47 8.53 7.12
C LYS A 82 19.18 7.71 8.19
N GLN A 83 19.68 8.36 9.23
CA GLN A 83 20.30 7.68 10.37
C GLN A 83 19.29 6.82 11.14
N ALA A 84 18.10 7.34 11.40
CA ALA A 84 17.05 6.63 12.12
C ALA A 84 16.35 5.55 11.29
N ALA A 85 16.33 5.71 9.96
CA ALA A 85 15.67 4.83 8.99
C ALA A 85 16.64 4.41 7.88
N PRO A 86 17.54 3.46 8.11
CA PRO A 86 18.53 3.02 7.12
C PRO A 86 17.93 2.52 5.80
N PHE A 87 16.66 2.12 5.82
CA PHE A 87 15.89 1.71 4.64
C PHE A 87 15.33 2.88 3.81
N SER A 88 15.49 4.12 4.26
CA SER A 88 14.82 5.30 3.68
C SER A 88 15.12 5.50 2.19
N ASP A 89 16.37 5.41 1.77
CA ASP A 89 16.76 5.56 0.36
C ASP A 89 16.17 4.44 -0.51
N PHE A 90 16.11 3.20 0.02
CA PHE A 90 15.47 2.07 -0.64
C PHE A 90 13.96 2.31 -0.84
N VAL A 91 13.27 2.74 0.22
CA VAL A 91 11.83 3.04 0.18
C VAL A 91 11.53 4.19 -0.79
N LEU A 92 12.30 5.27 -0.76
CA LEU A 92 12.12 6.39 -1.70
C LEU A 92 12.28 5.93 -3.15
N LYS A 93 13.30 5.12 -3.44
CA LYS A 93 13.52 4.57 -4.77
C LYS A 93 12.36 3.66 -5.20
N ALA A 94 11.87 2.81 -4.31
CA ALA A 94 10.72 1.93 -4.58
C ALA A 94 9.45 2.74 -4.90
N ILE A 95 9.15 3.79 -4.13
CA ILE A 95 8.01 4.69 -4.39
C ILE A 95 8.16 5.38 -5.75
N GLN A 96 9.33 5.90 -6.07
CA GLN A 96 9.58 6.64 -7.31
C GLN A 96 9.60 5.75 -8.56
N SER A 97 9.93 4.47 -8.40
CA SER A 97 9.95 3.48 -9.49
C SER A 97 8.63 2.73 -9.68
N ALA A 98 7.65 2.93 -8.80
CA ALA A 98 6.35 2.28 -8.91
C ALA A 98 5.61 2.73 -10.17
N ASP A 99 5.17 1.78 -10.99
CA ASP A 99 4.38 2.03 -12.20
C ASP A 99 3.05 1.27 -12.14
N PRO A 100 2.03 1.86 -11.52
CA PRO A 100 0.72 1.24 -11.44
C PRO A 100 -0.03 1.23 -12.78
N THR A 101 0.45 1.94 -13.80
CA THR A 101 -0.17 1.98 -15.13
C THR A 101 0.23 0.82 -16.01
N HIS A 102 1.33 0.13 -15.67
CA HIS A 102 1.78 -1.09 -16.36
C HIS A 102 1.96 -2.23 -15.34
N PRO A 103 0.86 -2.71 -14.70
CA PRO A 103 0.94 -3.62 -13.55
C PRO A 103 1.29 -5.06 -13.93
N THR A 104 1.23 -5.42 -15.21
CA THR A 104 1.46 -6.78 -15.71
C THR A 104 2.35 -6.78 -16.94
N ALA A 105 2.89 -7.98 -17.31
CA ALA A 105 3.70 -8.15 -18.51
C ALA A 105 2.92 -7.90 -19.82
N LYS A 106 1.60 -8.09 -19.78
CA LYS A 106 0.70 -7.81 -20.92
C LYS A 106 -0.15 -6.59 -20.59
N PRO A 107 -0.52 -5.76 -21.57
CA PRO A 107 -1.45 -4.65 -21.35
C PRO A 107 -2.77 -5.12 -20.75
N VAL A 108 -3.28 -4.38 -19.78
CA VAL A 108 -4.56 -4.63 -19.12
C VAL A 108 -5.36 -3.33 -19.03
N PRO A 109 -6.69 -3.37 -19.02
CA PRO A 109 -7.54 -2.17 -19.02
C PRO A 109 -7.74 -1.56 -17.61
N TYR A 110 -6.88 -1.85 -16.66
CA TYR A 110 -6.98 -1.36 -15.29
C TYR A 110 -5.63 -0.90 -14.73
N THR A 111 -5.69 0.01 -13.77
CA THR A 111 -4.53 0.44 -12.99
C THR A 111 -4.19 -0.61 -11.94
N GLY A 112 -2.90 -0.90 -11.74
CA GLY A 112 -2.42 -1.82 -10.73
C GLY A 112 -2.58 -1.26 -9.32
N ILE A 113 -3.49 -1.86 -8.58
CA ILE A 113 -3.74 -1.60 -7.16
C ILE A 113 -3.89 -2.94 -6.43
N GLN A 114 -3.68 -2.95 -5.13
CA GLN A 114 -3.78 -4.17 -4.34
C GLN A 114 -5.22 -4.62 -4.06
N PHE A 115 -6.22 -3.84 -4.44
CA PHE A 115 -7.63 -4.17 -4.29
C PHE A 115 -8.46 -3.56 -5.42
N VAL A 116 -9.62 -4.11 -5.65
CA VAL A 116 -10.60 -3.55 -6.60
C VAL A 116 -11.51 -2.57 -5.85
N GLY A 117 -11.71 -1.37 -6.40
CA GLY A 117 -12.49 -0.30 -5.76
C GLY A 117 -14.01 -0.49 -5.85
N ILE A 118 -14.50 -1.67 -5.48
CA ILE A 118 -15.94 -1.99 -5.42
C ILE A 118 -16.33 -2.44 -4.00
N PRO A 119 -17.58 -2.20 -3.56
CA PRO A 119 -18.03 -2.55 -2.20
C PRO A 119 -17.84 -4.04 -1.85
N GLU A 120 -18.00 -4.93 -2.83
CA GLU A 120 -17.95 -6.38 -2.68
C GLU A 120 -16.53 -6.90 -2.49
N PHE A 121 -15.49 -6.10 -2.79
CA PHE A 121 -14.09 -6.55 -2.75
C PHE A 121 -13.71 -7.14 -1.40
N GLN A 122 -14.09 -6.53 -0.30
CA GLN A 122 -13.71 -6.99 1.04
C GLN A 122 -14.22 -8.42 1.30
N SER A 123 -15.42 -8.75 0.83
CA SER A 123 -16.02 -10.06 1.00
C SER A 123 -15.27 -11.13 0.20
N PHE A 124 -15.19 -11.00 -1.12
CA PHE A 124 -14.52 -12.02 -1.93
C PHE A 124 -13.01 -12.02 -1.76
N GLY A 125 -12.39 -10.87 -1.46
CA GLY A 125 -10.95 -10.77 -1.17
C GLY A 125 -10.57 -11.58 0.08
N THR A 126 -11.42 -11.61 1.09
CA THR A 126 -11.24 -12.50 2.26
C THR A 126 -11.24 -13.97 1.85
N VAL A 127 -12.18 -14.40 1.01
CA VAL A 127 -12.25 -15.79 0.51
C VAL A 127 -10.99 -16.14 -0.29
N VAL A 128 -10.53 -15.24 -1.17
CA VAL A 128 -9.29 -15.42 -1.93
C VAL A 128 -8.09 -15.57 -0.99
N GLY A 129 -7.95 -14.68 -0.01
CA GLY A 129 -6.87 -14.75 0.97
C GLY A 129 -6.86 -16.05 1.78
N GLN A 130 -8.03 -16.50 2.21
CA GLN A 130 -8.18 -17.78 2.92
C GLN A 130 -7.81 -18.99 2.04
N SER A 131 -8.21 -18.98 0.78
CA SER A 131 -7.87 -20.03 -0.19
C SER A 131 -6.36 -20.10 -0.44
N ILE A 132 -5.71 -18.93 -0.61
CA ILE A 132 -4.25 -18.85 -0.77
C ILE A 132 -3.54 -19.37 0.50
N ALA A 133 -3.99 -18.95 1.68
CA ALA A 133 -3.45 -19.44 2.94
C ALA A 133 -3.59 -20.95 3.10
N GLY A 134 -4.73 -21.51 2.69
CA GLY A 134 -4.97 -22.96 2.65
C GLY A 134 -4.01 -23.70 1.72
N ALA A 135 -3.72 -23.12 0.54
CA ALA A 135 -2.74 -23.72 -0.38
C ALA A 135 -1.32 -23.67 0.18
N VAL A 136 -0.92 -22.53 0.78
CA VAL A 136 0.39 -22.40 1.44
C VAL A 136 0.55 -23.37 2.60
N ALA A 137 -0.53 -23.64 3.35
CA ALA A 137 -0.56 -24.62 4.43
C ALA A 137 -0.67 -26.08 3.95
N GLY A 138 -0.72 -26.35 2.64
CA GLY A 138 -0.86 -27.69 2.08
C GLY A 138 -2.25 -28.33 2.25
N GLN A 139 -3.27 -27.55 2.59
CA GLN A 139 -4.64 -28.02 2.79
C GLN A 139 -5.40 -28.18 1.48
N MET A 140 -4.96 -27.53 0.42
CA MET A 140 -5.50 -27.65 -0.94
C MET A 140 -4.39 -27.38 -1.96
N SER A 141 -4.63 -27.76 -3.23
CA SER A 141 -3.69 -27.42 -4.32
C SER A 141 -3.79 -25.94 -4.70
N VAL A 142 -2.74 -25.42 -5.37
CA VAL A 142 -2.73 -24.05 -5.91
C VAL A 142 -3.91 -23.85 -6.88
N ASP A 143 -4.15 -24.82 -7.78
CA ASP A 143 -5.24 -24.75 -8.75
C ASP A 143 -6.63 -24.69 -8.07
N GLN A 144 -6.82 -25.47 -7.00
CA GLN A 144 -8.05 -25.42 -6.20
C GLN A 144 -8.23 -24.05 -5.53
N ALA A 145 -7.16 -23.47 -4.98
CA ALA A 145 -7.22 -22.14 -4.36
C ALA A 145 -7.56 -21.03 -5.37
N LEU A 146 -6.94 -21.08 -6.55
CA LEU A 146 -7.19 -20.12 -7.63
C LEU A 146 -8.62 -20.28 -8.18
N ALA A 147 -9.10 -21.50 -8.37
CA ALA A 147 -10.47 -21.77 -8.81
C ALA A 147 -11.51 -21.28 -7.80
N ALA A 148 -11.28 -21.51 -6.51
CA ALA A 148 -12.16 -21.03 -5.43
C ALA A 148 -12.20 -19.49 -5.38
N GLY A 149 -11.05 -18.84 -5.50
CA GLY A 149 -10.94 -17.39 -5.55
C GLY A 149 -11.68 -16.77 -6.75
N ASN A 150 -11.48 -17.30 -7.95
CA ASN A 150 -12.20 -16.91 -9.16
C ASN A 150 -13.71 -17.07 -9.01
N ALA A 151 -14.17 -18.24 -8.52
CA ALA A 151 -15.59 -18.48 -8.33
C ALA A 151 -16.22 -17.52 -7.30
N ALA A 152 -15.49 -17.10 -6.27
CA ALA A 152 -15.95 -16.12 -5.32
C ALA A 152 -16.09 -14.73 -5.95
N ALA A 153 -15.10 -14.29 -6.73
CA ALA A 153 -15.11 -13.03 -7.45
C ALA A 153 -16.24 -12.98 -8.48
N ASP A 154 -16.40 -14.02 -9.31
CA ASP A 154 -17.46 -14.13 -10.30
C ASP A 154 -18.85 -14.02 -9.69
N ARG A 155 -19.10 -14.71 -8.57
CA ARG A 155 -20.39 -14.60 -7.87
C ARG A 155 -20.64 -13.18 -7.38
N ALA A 156 -19.64 -12.54 -6.76
CA ALA A 156 -19.78 -11.19 -6.23
C ALA A 156 -20.08 -10.18 -7.35
N VAL A 157 -19.35 -10.25 -8.46
CA VAL A 157 -19.50 -9.35 -9.61
C VAL A 157 -20.86 -9.54 -10.31
N LYS A 158 -21.32 -10.78 -10.45
CA LYS A 158 -22.65 -11.11 -11.02
C LYS A 158 -23.78 -10.62 -10.12
N GLN A 159 -23.70 -10.87 -8.82
CA GLN A 159 -24.73 -10.43 -7.85
C GLN A 159 -24.83 -8.90 -7.77
N ALA A 160 -23.71 -8.21 -7.91
CA ALA A 160 -23.67 -6.75 -7.94
C ALA A 160 -24.08 -6.14 -9.30
N GLY A 161 -24.32 -6.97 -10.34
CA GLY A 161 -24.77 -6.50 -11.66
C GLY A 161 -23.69 -5.88 -12.53
N TYR A 162 -22.40 -6.09 -12.23
CA TYR A 162 -21.29 -5.60 -13.04
C TYR A 162 -21.09 -6.43 -14.32
N GLN A 163 -21.53 -7.67 -14.35
CA GLN A 163 -21.60 -8.52 -15.53
C GLN A 163 -23.07 -8.81 -15.88
N LYS A 164 -23.39 -8.63 -17.15
CA LYS A 164 -24.67 -9.05 -17.72
C LYS A 164 -24.60 -10.50 -18.16
#